data_95a558416138e3b900c69d32546ca760
#
_entry.id   95a558416138e3b900c69d32546ca760
#
_cell.length_a   1.000
_cell.length_b   1.000
_cell.length_c   1.000
_cell.angle_alpha   90.00
_cell.angle_beta   90.00
_cell.angle_gamma   90.00
#
_symmetry.space_group_name_H-M   'P 1'
#
loop_
_entity.id
_entity.type
_entity.pdbx_description
1 polymer ?
#
loop_
_entity_poly.entity_id
_entity_poly.type
_entity_poly.pdbx_seq_one_letter_code
_entity_poly.pdbx_strand_id
1 'polypeptide(L)'
;MNVVDDPALCSFIFPALLKDREVVCAVSSGGRSPLVTQYVKTKIQQVLPVGLGSLNEQMGIYRQQVKAEEPDPNKRRTLLQEKLRELVERLTKK
;
A
#
# COMPACT_ATOMS: atom_id res chain seq x y z
N MET A 1 2.44 -9.31 8.90
CA MET A 1 3.10 -9.77 9.30
C MET A 1 3.35 -10.52 10.04
N ASN A 2 3.38 -10.84 10.17
CA ASN A 2 3.78 -11.10 10.89
C ASN A 2 4.77 -11.75 11.19
N VAL A 3 5.30 -12.03 10.74
CA VAL A 3 6.56 -12.32 11.18
C VAL A 3 6.78 -12.06 12.59
N VAL A 4 6.01 -11.24 13.07
CA VAL A 4 6.12 -10.72 14.36
C VAL A 4 5.66 -11.63 15.45
N ASP A 5 4.88 -12.60 15.10
CA ASP A 5 4.32 -13.49 16.09
C ASP A 5 5.31 -14.48 16.61
N ASP A 6 6.49 -14.57 16.03
CA ASP A 6 7.54 -15.41 16.58
C ASP A 6 8.74 -14.55 16.94
N PRO A 7 8.95 -14.24 18.21
CA PRO A 7 10.02 -13.35 18.60
C PRO A 7 11.40 -13.79 18.19
N ALA A 8 11.64 -15.08 18.20
CA ALA A 8 12.94 -15.58 17.79
C ALA A 8 13.20 -15.33 16.32
N LEU A 9 12.19 -15.54 15.51
CA LEU A 9 12.31 -15.26 14.09
C LEU A 9 12.35 -13.78 13.82
N CYS A 10 11.57 -13.03 14.55
CA CYS A 10 11.52 -11.58 14.33
C CYS A 10 12.84 -10.91 14.57
N SER A 11 13.65 -11.45 15.47
CA SER A 11 14.93 -10.85 15.76
C SER A 11 15.90 -10.99 14.59
N PHE A 12 15.62 -11.91 13.66
CA PHE A 12 16.51 -12.16 12.54
C PHE A 12 15.89 -11.88 11.19
N ILE A 13 14.58 -11.73 11.14
CA ILE A 13 13.88 -11.52 9.89
C ILE A 13 13.36 -10.10 9.83
N PHE A 14 14.08 -9.26 9.12
CA PHE A 14 13.68 -7.87 8.96
C PHE A 14 13.19 -7.69 7.53
N PRO A 15 11.88 -7.46 7.34
CA PRO A 15 11.38 -7.23 5.98
C PRO A 15 11.97 -5.95 5.41
N ALA A 16 12.20 -5.96 4.12
CA ALA A 16 12.55 -4.74 3.42
C ALA A 16 11.28 -3.93 3.25
N LEU A 17 11.35 -2.65 3.60
CA LEU A 17 10.17 -1.81 3.59
C LEU A 17 10.23 -0.77 2.49
N LEU A 18 9.08 -0.58 1.82
CA LEU A 18 8.83 0.54 0.95
C LEU A 18 7.75 1.35 1.64
N LYS A 19 7.99 2.64 1.80
CA LYS A 19 7.07 3.46 2.55
C LYS A 19 6.83 4.78 1.84
N ASP A 20 5.56 5.16 1.74
CA ASP A 20 5.17 6.46 1.24
C ASP A 20 4.09 6.96 2.20
N ARG A 21 4.52 7.78 3.14
CA ARG A 21 3.66 8.26 4.24
C ARG A 21 3.08 7.06 4.98
N GLU A 22 1.77 6.88 4.98
CA GLU A 22 1.15 5.78 5.70
C GLU A 22 1.04 4.50 4.87
N VAL A 23 1.32 4.57 3.57
CA VAL A 23 1.29 3.39 2.74
C VAL A 23 2.59 2.63 2.90
N VAL A 24 2.50 1.38 3.33
CA VAL A 24 3.68 0.57 3.62
C VAL A 24 3.57 -0.74 2.87
N CYS A 25 4.67 -1.15 2.25
CA CYS A 25 4.78 -2.45 1.60
C CYS A 25 5.99 -3.16 2.18
N ALA A 26 5.80 -4.37 2.69
CA ALA A 26 6.87 -5.13 3.31
C ALA A 26 7.15 -6.39 2.50
N VAL A 27 8.43 -6.70 2.33
CA VAL A 27 8.86 -7.88 1.59
C VAL A 27 9.76 -8.71 2.48
N SER A 28 9.49 -10.01 2.55
CA SER A 28 10.31 -10.92 3.34
C SER A 28 10.48 -12.23 2.61
N SER A 29 11.65 -12.83 2.74
CA SER A 29 11.93 -14.16 2.19
C SER A 29 12.00 -15.20 3.30
N GLY A 30 11.46 -14.88 4.46
CA GLY A 30 11.51 -15.79 5.60
C GLY A 30 12.89 -15.90 6.22
N GLY A 31 13.73 -14.91 5.97
CA GLY A 31 15.09 -14.91 6.51
C GLY A 31 16.06 -15.76 5.73
N ARG A 32 15.62 -16.36 4.63
CA ARG A 32 16.50 -17.27 3.89
C ARG A 32 17.49 -16.56 2.98
N SER A 33 17.04 -15.46 2.37
CA SER A 33 17.93 -14.78 1.44
C SER A 33 17.67 -13.29 1.42
N PRO A 34 18.54 -12.50 2.02
CA PRO A 34 18.43 -11.05 1.95
C PRO A 34 18.52 -10.55 0.51
N LEU A 35 19.25 -11.24 -0.33
CA LEU A 35 19.38 -10.82 -1.72
C LEU A 35 18.08 -10.97 -2.49
N VAL A 36 17.33 -12.05 -2.24
CA VAL A 36 16.03 -12.23 -2.85
C VAL A 36 15.07 -11.15 -2.38
N THR A 37 15.10 -10.84 -1.07
CA THR A 37 14.26 -9.80 -0.53
C THR A 37 14.54 -8.45 -1.20
N GLN A 38 15.80 -8.10 -1.36
CA GLN A 38 16.17 -6.85 -2.02
C GLN A 38 15.78 -6.84 -3.48
N TYR A 39 15.95 -7.96 -4.16
CA TYR A 39 15.55 -8.07 -5.55
C TYR A 39 14.06 -7.80 -5.73
N VAL A 40 13.24 -8.45 -4.91
CA VAL A 40 11.79 -8.28 -4.99
C VAL A 40 11.40 -6.84 -4.64
N LYS A 41 12.02 -6.28 -3.60
CA LYS A 41 11.76 -4.90 -3.20
C LYS A 41 12.04 -3.94 -4.36
N THR A 42 13.17 -4.14 -5.03
CA THR A 42 13.55 -3.28 -6.14
C THR A 42 12.54 -3.37 -7.28
N LYS A 43 12.09 -4.59 -7.59
CA LYS A 43 11.10 -4.77 -8.65
C LYS A 43 9.80 -4.10 -8.32
N ILE A 44 9.33 -4.23 -7.09
CA ILE A 44 8.10 -3.58 -6.64
C ILE A 44 8.25 -2.06 -6.74
N GLN A 45 9.40 -1.55 -6.29
CA GLN A 45 9.65 -0.12 -6.29
C GLN A 45 9.60 0.45 -7.70
N GLN A 46 10.07 -0.30 -8.68
CA GLN A 46 10.07 0.14 -10.06
C GLN A 46 8.68 0.27 -10.66
N VAL A 47 7.71 -0.50 -10.19
CA VAL A 47 6.37 -0.47 -10.73
C VAL A 47 5.41 0.41 -9.94
N LEU A 48 5.77 0.78 -8.72
CA LEU A 48 4.90 1.63 -7.91
C LEU A 48 5.05 3.09 -8.30
N PRO A 49 3.94 3.79 -8.48
CA PRO A 49 4.01 5.22 -8.81
C PRO A 49 4.43 6.03 -7.59
N VAL A 50 5.00 7.18 -7.85
CA VAL A 50 5.33 8.14 -6.81
C VAL A 50 4.04 8.82 -6.37
N GLY A 51 3.91 9.06 -5.08
CA GLY A 51 2.75 9.79 -4.57
C GLY A 51 1.65 8.94 -4.00
N LEU A 52 1.94 7.65 -3.73
CA LEU A 52 0.93 6.76 -3.15
C LEU A 52 0.46 7.23 -1.78
N GLY A 53 1.36 7.81 -0.97
CA GLY A 53 0.97 8.33 0.33
C GLY A 53 -0.04 9.45 0.23
N SER A 54 0.16 10.35 -0.74
CA SER A 54 -0.78 11.43 -0.98
C SER A 54 -2.12 10.89 -1.49
N LEU A 55 -2.06 9.90 -2.39
CA LEU A 55 -3.27 9.27 -2.90
C LEU A 55 -4.05 8.64 -1.76
N ASN A 56 -3.34 7.96 -0.85
CA ASN A 56 -3.98 7.33 0.29
C ASN A 56 -4.70 8.36 1.16
N GLU A 57 -4.07 9.50 1.38
CA GLU A 57 -4.68 10.57 2.18
C GLU A 57 -5.92 11.12 1.50
N GLN A 58 -5.84 11.34 0.20
CA GLN A 58 -6.99 11.84 -0.56
C GLN A 58 -8.14 10.85 -0.54
N MET A 59 -7.83 9.57 -0.69
CA MET A 59 -8.87 8.54 -0.62
C MET A 59 -9.50 8.46 0.75
N GLY A 60 -8.70 8.67 1.79
CA GLY A 60 -9.24 8.70 3.15
C GLY A 60 -10.24 9.81 3.36
N ILE A 61 -9.94 11.00 2.86
CA ILE A 61 -10.84 12.14 2.96
C ILE A 61 -12.10 11.88 2.16
N TYR A 62 -11.95 11.40 0.93
CA TYR A 62 -13.08 11.12 0.07
C TYR A 62 -13.98 10.03 0.67
N ARG A 63 -13.36 9.01 1.27
CA ARG A 63 -14.13 7.95 1.92
C ARG A 63 -15.01 8.49 3.04
N GLN A 64 -14.51 9.45 3.82
CA GLN A 64 -15.31 10.07 4.85
C GLN A 64 -16.49 10.83 4.26
N GLN A 65 -16.26 11.55 3.18
CA GLN A 65 -17.33 12.28 2.53
C GLN A 65 -18.40 11.36 1.97
N VAL A 66 -17.98 10.29 1.31
CA VAL A 66 -18.92 9.33 0.74
C VAL A 66 -19.72 8.65 1.84
N LYS A 67 -19.05 8.30 2.93
CA LYS A 67 -19.70 7.64 4.05
C LYS A 67 -20.78 8.53 4.68
N ALA A 68 -20.55 9.83 4.68
CA ALA A 68 -21.50 10.77 5.26
C ALA A 68 -22.69 11.03 4.33
N GLU A 69 -22.47 10.97 3.01
CA GLU A 69 -23.48 11.38 2.03
C GLU A 69 -24.24 10.23 1.40
N GLU A 70 -23.62 9.07 1.27
CA GLU A 70 -24.23 7.93 0.59
C GLU A 70 -24.49 6.79 1.56
N PRO A 71 -25.78 6.47 1.82
CA PRO A 71 -26.09 5.39 2.75
C PRO A 71 -25.95 3.99 2.17
N ASP A 72 -25.98 3.84 0.86
CA ASP A 72 -25.94 2.54 0.22
C ASP A 72 -24.52 2.02 0.12
N PRO A 73 -24.19 0.89 0.77
CA PRO A 73 -22.82 0.36 0.72
C PRO A 73 -22.33 0.04 -0.68
N ASN A 74 -23.22 -0.42 -1.57
CA ASN A 74 -22.82 -0.76 -2.93
C ASN A 74 -22.45 0.49 -3.71
N LYS A 75 -23.23 1.55 -3.52
CA LYS A 75 -22.92 2.82 -4.19
C LYS A 75 -21.64 3.44 -3.64
N ARG A 76 -21.41 3.31 -2.33
CA ARG A 76 -20.16 3.77 -1.73
C ARG A 76 -18.97 3.10 -2.39
N ARG A 77 -19.05 1.78 -2.57
CA ARG A 77 -17.96 1.04 -3.17
C ARG A 77 -17.69 1.52 -4.59
N THR A 78 -18.75 1.69 -5.38
CA THR A 78 -18.59 2.15 -6.75
C THR A 78 -17.93 3.51 -6.82
N LEU A 79 -18.39 4.44 -5.99
CA LEU A 79 -17.81 5.79 -5.96
C LEU A 79 -16.34 5.75 -5.58
N LEU A 80 -15.99 4.93 -4.60
CA LEU A 80 -14.60 4.84 -4.15
C LEU A 80 -13.72 4.22 -5.22
N GLN A 81 -14.21 3.20 -5.90
CA GLN A 81 -13.45 2.55 -6.97
C GLN A 81 -13.20 3.51 -8.13
N GLU A 82 -14.22 4.28 -8.50
CA GLU A 82 -14.08 5.25 -9.58
C GLU A 82 -13.08 6.34 -9.20
N LYS A 83 -13.15 6.82 -7.97
CA LYS A 83 -12.22 7.83 -7.51
C LYS A 83 -10.79 7.32 -7.48
N LEU A 84 -10.62 6.10 -7.02
CA LEU A 84 -9.29 5.50 -7.00
C LEU A 84 -8.71 5.40 -8.40
N ARG A 85 -9.52 4.94 -9.35
CA ARG A 85 -9.06 4.82 -10.73
C ARG A 85 -8.61 6.18 -11.27
N GLU A 86 -9.39 7.21 -11.02
CA GLU A 86 -9.05 8.55 -11.46
C GLU A 86 -7.74 9.03 -10.87
N LEU A 87 -7.56 8.83 -9.57
CA LEU A 87 -6.35 9.27 -8.90
C LEU A 87 -5.13 8.49 -9.35
N VAL A 88 -5.28 7.18 -9.57
CA VAL A 88 -4.17 6.36 -10.05
C VAL A 88 -3.75 6.80 -11.45
N GLU A 89 -4.70 7.12 -12.30
CA GLU A 89 -4.38 7.61 -13.63
C GLU A 89 -3.57 8.89 -13.56
N ARG A 90 -3.91 9.78 -12.64
CA ARG A 90 -3.14 11.02 -12.48
C ARG A 90 -1.71 10.75 -12.03
N LEU A 91 -1.53 9.76 -11.15
CA LEU A 91 -0.20 9.42 -10.67
C LEU A 91 0.67 8.84 -11.76
N THR A 92 0.10 8.01 -12.62
CA THR A 92 0.86 7.32 -13.65
C THR A 92 0.98 8.11 -14.94
N LYS A 93 0.23 9.19 -15.06
CA LYS A 93 0.25 10.02 -16.24
C LYS A 93 1.35 11.08 -16.11
N LYS A 94 2.23 11.08 -17.04
CA LYS A 94 3.32 12.04 -17.01
C LYS A 94 3.37 12.83 -18.29
#